data_dd501e3a225dcbbb65e444e1b5dadc48
#
_entry.id   dd501e3a225dcbbb65e444e1b5dadc48
#
_cell.length_a   1.000
_cell.length_b   1.000
_cell.length_c   1.000
_cell.angle_alpha   90.00
_cell.angle_beta   90.00
_cell.angle_gamma   90.00
#
_symmetry.space_group_name_H-M   'P 1'
#
loop_
_entity.id
_entity.type
_entity.pdbx_description
1 polymer ?
#
loop_
_entity_poly.entity_id
_entity_poly.type
_entity_poly.pdbx_seq_one_letter_code
_entity_poly.pdbx_strand_id
1 'polypeptide(L)'
;ERKVVKRSMLDAEQVLEGADKSNTQEIYNIKKSISVYGNKQMAIKIMMNALYGAMSNAYFRYFDMRIAESITASGRLAVRWVEMKVNAHLNKILKTDNVDYVIAIDTDSVYLNMEPLVNAVLPKGETQQIVRFLDKVGQQDIEPLLERIMQELTDNMGAYANRLHMSREAIAETGIWTAKKRYILSVWNNEGVAYDTPKMKIMGIEAVRSSTPAVCRGKLKDAFKIMVSGEESDMHKFIADFRSEFMKMDPVLISSPRGVNNMPKYSDSRSIYKKGTPLQVRGSLLYNHHVRQLNLHKEYEEIRSGEKIKYVYLKLPNPIKEDVISFPNKWPEKLGLGPYVDYNKQFEKVFLSGLNTVLDAIGWSEKPVNNLMGFMR
;
A
#
# COMPACT_ATOMS: atom_id res chain seq x y z
N GLU A 1 7.49 14.16 22.82
CA GLU A 1 7.20 15.17 21.79
C GLU A 1 6.34 14.60 20.65
N ARG A 2 6.73 13.49 19.98
CA ARG A 2 5.97 12.91 18.85
C ARG A 2 4.52 12.56 19.21
N LYS A 3 4.26 11.95 20.39
CA LYS A 3 2.90 11.61 20.84
C LYS A 3 2.00 12.84 20.93
N VAL A 4 2.52 13.94 21.49
CA VAL A 4 1.78 15.21 21.63
C VAL A 4 1.44 15.80 20.26
N VAL A 5 2.42 15.92 19.36
CA VAL A 5 2.21 16.46 18.01
C VAL A 5 1.23 15.60 17.19
N LYS A 6 1.35 14.26 17.34
CA LYS A 6 0.42 13.33 16.68
C LYS A 6 -0.99 13.50 17.22
N ARG A 7 -1.17 13.68 18.53
CA ARG A 7 -2.50 13.92 19.11
C ARG A 7 -3.12 15.21 18.57
N SER A 8 -2.37 16.32 18.52
CA SER A 8 -2.85 17.57 17.92
C SER A 8 -3.26 17.42 16.44
N MET A 9 -2.57 16.56 15.69
CA MET A 9 -2.95 16.23 14.31
C MET A 9 -4.30 15.49 14.25
N LEU A 10 -4.48 14.46 15.08
CA LEU A 10 -5.71 13.67 15.14
C LEU A 10 -6.91 14.51 15.63
N ASP A 11 -6.70 15.39 16.61
CA ASP A 11 -7.73 16.32 17.07
C ASP A 11 -8.15 17.28 15.95
N ALA A 12 -7.20 17.79 15.14
CA ALA A 12 -7.51 18.59 13.98
C ALA A 12 -8.20 17.80 12.85
N GLU A 13 -7.86 16.52 12.66
CA GLU A 13 -8.57 15.64 11.74
C GLU A 13 -10.02 15.40 12.16
N GLN A 14 -10.28 15.20 13.46
CA GLN A 14 -11.64 15.05 13.99
C GLN A 14 -12.46 16.34 13.81
N VAL A 15 -11.85 17.52 14.02
CA VAL A 15 -12.51 18.82 13.76
C VAL A 15 -12.85 18.94 12.26
N LEU A 16 -11.97 18.49 11.36
CA LEU A 16 -12.21 18.54 9.92
C LEU A 16 -13.41 17.68 9.49
N GLU A 17 -13.60 16.50 10.10
CA GLU A 17 -14.74 15.63 9.78
C GLU A 17 -16.08 16.27 10.18
N GLY A 18 -16.12 17.03 11.28
CA GLY A 18 -17.32 17.77 11.74
C GLY A 18 -17.48 19.20 11.19
N ALA A 19 -16.53 19.68 10.37
CA ALA A 19 -16.55 21.07 9.89
C ALA A 19 -17.58 21.29 8.78
N ASP A 20 -18.16 22.49 8.76
CA ASP A 20 -19.07 22.93 7.68
C ASP A 20 -18.31 23.00 6.34
N LYS A 21 -18.68 22.14 5.41
CA LYS A 21 -18.06 22.02 4.09
C LYS A 21 -18.21 23.29 3.23
N SER A 22 -19.10 24.20 3.58
CA SER A 22 -19.27 25.48 2.91
C SER A 22 -18.24 26.53 3.33
N ASN A 23 -17.65 26.40 4.54
CA ASN A 23 -16.65 27.35 5.06
C ASN A 23 -15.22 27.02 4.54
N THR A 24 -14.94 27.41 3.32
CA THR A 24 -13.68 27.12 2.63
C THR A 24 -12.44 27.62 3.39
N GLN A 25 -12.52 28.79 4.04
CA GLN A 25 -11.39 29.36 4.78
C GLN A 25 -11.07 28.58 6.04
N GLU A 26 -12.07 28.16 6.77
CA GLU A 26 -11.91 27.32 7.98
C GLU A 26 -11.31 25.96 7.62
N ILE A 27 -11.87 25.29 6.60
CA ILE A 27 -11.36 24.03 6.06
C ILE A 27 -9.89 24.17 5.64
N TYR A 28 -9.52 25.25 4.96
CA TYR A 28 -8.14 25.49 4.57
C TYR A 28 -7.22 25.60 5.78
N ASN A 29 -7.61 26.34 6.82
CA ASN A 29 -6.82 26.51 8.05
C ASN A 29 -6.65 25.20 8.80
N ILE A 30 -7.70 24.40 8.93
CA ILE A 30 -7.65 23.06 9.57
C ILE A 30 -6.73 22.14 8.79
N LYS A 31 -6.86 22.04 7.46
CA LYS A 31 -5.99 21.24 6.59
C LYS A 31 -4.52 21.66 6.68
N LYS A 32 -4.26 22.97 6.78
CA LYS A 32 -2.92 23.51 6.98
C LYS A 32 -2.33 23.03 8.33
N SER A 33 -3.11 23.09 9.42
CA SER A 33 -2.70 22.60 10.74
C SER A 33 -2.40 21.10 10.71
N ILE A 34 -3.27 20.29 10.11
CA ILE A 34 -3.04 18.84 9.91
C ILE A 34 -1.73 18.59 9.17
N SER A 35 -1.47 19.33 8.09
CA SER A 35 -0.23 19.21 7.31
C SER A 35 1.02 19.55 8.14
N VAL A 36 0.98 20.63 8.91
CA VAL A 36 2.10 21.08 9.79
C VAL A 36 2.38 20.01 10.85
N TYR A 37 1.36 19.57 11.59
CA TYR A 37 1.52 18.54 12.62
C TYR A 37 1.94 17.19 12.00
N GLY A 38 1.36 16.82 10.86
CA GLY A 38 1.70 15.62 10.09
C GLY A 38 3.17 15.60 9.70
N ASN A 39 3.68 16.69 9.13
CA ASN A 39 5.09 16.81 8.76
C ASN A 39 6.03 16.76 9.98
N LYS A 40 5.68 17.46 11.06
CA LYS A 40 6.49 17.49 12.29
C LYS A 40 6.57 16.08 12.93
N GLN A 41 5.43 15.40 13.13
CA GLN A 41 5.43 14.05 13.70
C GLN A 41 6.14 13.03 12.81
N MET A 42 6.04 13.19 11.48
CA MET A 42 6.73 12.32 10.52
C MET A 42 8.24 12.51 10.56
N ALA A 43 8.72 13.74 10.61
CA ALA A 43 10.16 14.04 10.77
C ALA A 43 10.73 13.38 12.04
N ILE A 44 10.03 13.49 13.17
CA ILE A 44 10.44 12.84 14.42
C ILE A 44 10.43 11.30 14.27
N LYS A 45 9.40 10.73 13.61
CA LYS A 45 9.32 9.28 13.35
C LYS A 45 10.49 8.79 12.50
N ILE A 46 10.82 9.52 11.43
CA ILE A 46 11.95 9.18 10.55
C ILE A 46 13.27 9.20 11.33
N MET A 47 13.48 10.21 12.18
CA MET A 47 14.69 10.33 12.99
C MET A 47 14.83 9.18 14.01
N MET A 48 13.73 8.76 14.65
CA MET A 48 13.72 7.60 15.55
C MET A 48 14.02 6.29 14.81
N ASN A 49 13.41 6.07 13.63
CA ASN A 49 13.63 4.87 12.84
C ASN A 49 15.03 4.84 12.21
N ALA A 50 15.60 6.01 11.89
CA ALA A 50 16.96 6.12 11.37
C ALA A 50 18.01 5.65 12.39
N LEU A 51 17.78 5.82 13.69
CA LEU A 51 18.67 5.33 14.74
C LEU A 51 18.80 3.80 14.69
N TYR A 52 17.67 3.07 14.60
CA TYR A 52 17.70 1.62 14.43
C TYR A 52 18.45 1.20 13.16
N GLY A 53 18.14 1.86 12.03
CA GLY A 53 18.84 1.62 10.77
C GLY A 53 20.34 1.89 10.84
N ALA A 54 20.76 2.93 11.56
CA ALA A 54 22.16 3.25 11.76
C ALA A 54 22.88 2.17 12.59
N MET A 55 22.27 1.69 13.68
CA MET A 55 22.85 0.60 14.50
C MET A 55 23.04 -0.70 13.69
N SER A 56 22.27 -0.91 12.64
CA SER A 56 22.39 -2.06 11.73
C SER A 56 23.38 -1.85 10.58
N ASN A 57 24.00 -0.66 10.47
CA ASN A 57 24.90 -0.30 9.39
C ASN A 57 26.35 -0.43 9.84
N ALA A 58 27.13 -1.30 9.17
CA ALA A 58 28.54 -1.57 9.48
C ALA A 58 29.45 -0.32 9.46
N TYR A 59 29.08 0.76 8.80
CA TYR A 59 29.83 2.03 8.75
C TYR A 59 29.44 3.00 9.88
N PHE A 60 28.46 2.66 10.71
CA PHE A 60 28.04 3.52 11.80
C PHE A 60 28.96 3.31 13.03
N ARG A 61 29.37 4.39 13.69
CA ARG A 61 30.29 4.36 14.83
C ARG A 61 29.85 3.41 15.96
N TYR A 62 28.53 3.30 16.20
CA TYR A 62 27.94 2.45 17.25
C TYR A 62 27.27 1.22 16.66
N PHE A 63 27.77 0.72 15.53
CA PHE A 63 27.28 -0.51 14.93
C PHE A 63 27.46 -1.70 15.87
N ASP A 64 26.37 -2.41 16.14
CA ASP A 64 26.38 -3.74 16.79
C ASP A 64 25.20 -4.57 16.26
N MET A 65 25.50 -5.58 15.48
CA MET A 65 24.51 -6.49 14.90
C MET A 65 23.67 -7.20 15.97
N ARG A 66 24.26 -7.52 17.12
CA ARG A 66 23.54 -8.18 18.22
C ARG A 66 22.41 -7.32 18.78
N ILE A 67 22.62 -5.99 18.86
CA ILE A 67 21.56 -5.02 19.26
C ILE A 67 20.43 -5.02 18.21
N ALA A 68 20.77 -4.95 16.93
CA ALA A 68 19.79 -4.93 15.85
C ALA A 68 18.96 -6.25 15.81
N GLU A 69 19.61 -7.39 15.98
CA GLU A 69 18.96 -8.71 16.05
C GLU A 69 18.06 -8.83 17.28
N SER A 70 18.53 -8.40 18.46
CA SER A 70 17.74 -8.47 19.70
C SER A 70 16.49 -7.59 19.62
N ILE A 71 16.53 -6.41 19.01
CA ILE A 71 15.35 -5.57 18.82
C ILE A 71 14.29 -6.29 17.98
N THR A 72 14.69 -6.89 16.88
CA THR A 72 13.75 -7.62 16.00
C THR A 72 13.26 -8.94 16.62
N ALA A 73 14.11 -9.64 17.36
CA ALA A 73 13.73 -10.87 18.06
C ALA A 73 12.74 -10.57 19.19
N SER A 74 12.99 -9.54 19.98
CA SER A 74 12.08 -9.09 21.06
C SER A 74 10.73 -8.64 20.50
N GLY A 75 10.73 -7.90 19.37
CA GLY A 75 9.49 -7.52 18.69
C GLY A 75 8.66 -8.70 18.24
N ARG A 76 9.30 -9.73 17.65
CA ARG A 76 8.62 -10.98 17.26
C ARG A 76 8.06 -11.74 18.46
N LEU A 77 8.81 -11.81 19.55
CA LEU A 77 8.35 -12.44 20.77
C LEU A 77 7.14 -11.74 21.36
N ALA A 78 7.21 -10.40 21.46
CA ALA A 78 6.14 -9.58 22.01
C ALA A 78 4.83 -9.75 21.23
N VAL A 79 4.87 -9.71 19.88
CA VAL A 79 3.68 -9.87 19.03
C VAL A 79 3.08 -11.28 19.18
N ARG A 80 3.89 -12.32 19.22
CA ARG A 80 3.41 -13.67 19.43
C ARG A 80 2.85 -13.91 20.83
N TRP A 81 3.44 -13.26 21.84
CA TRP A 81 2.91 -13.29 23.19
C TRP A 81 1.51 -12.66 23.24
N VAL A 82 1.33 -11.52 22.59
CA VAL A 82 0.03 -10.85 22.45
C VAL A 82 -0.98 -11.76 21.73
N GLU A 83 -0.62 -12.32 20.57
CA GLU A 83 -1.46 -13.25 19.82
C GLU A 83 -2.03 -14.37 20.71
N MET A 84 -1.15 -15.06 21.40
CA MET A 84 -1.53 -16.19 22.29
C MET A 84 -2.47 -15.73 23.41
N LYS A 85 -2.15 -14.62 24.08
CA LYS A 85 -2.91 -14.15 25.26
C LYS A 85 -4.24 -13.52 24.86
N VAL A 86 -4.32 -12.80 23.75
CA VAL A 86 -5.55 -12.21 23.22
C VAL A 86 -6.51 -13.32 22.75
N ASN A 87 -6.01 -14.33 22.03
CA ASN A 87 -6.81 -15.48 21.66
C ASN A 87 -7.37 -16.22 22.88
N ALA A 88 -6.56 -16.46 23.90
CA ALA A 88 -7.01 -17.09 25.15
C ALA A 88 -8.10 -16.25 25.85
N HIS A 89 -7.96 -14.92 25.89
CA HIS A 89 -8.92 -14.01 26.48
C HIS A 89 -10.25 -14.01 25.72
N LEU A 90 -10.23 -13.91 24.38
CA LEU A 90 -11.43 -13.89 23.55
C LEU A 90 -12.15 -15.25 23.58
N ASN A 91 -11.41 -16.36 23.56
CA ASN A 91 -12.01 -17.71 23.73
C ASN A 91 -12.74 -17.83 25.07
N LYS A 92 -12.17 -17.28 26.16
CA LYS A 92 -12.80 -17.28 27.47
C LYS A 92 -14.09 -16.46 27.48
N ILE A 93 -14.08 -15.24 26.92
CA ILE A 93 -15.26 -14.34 26.89
C ILE A 93 -16.38 -14.93 26.03
N LEU A 94 -16.03 -15.41 24.84
CA LEU A 94 -16.98 -15.92 23.85
C LEU A 94 -17.39 -17.37 24.11
N LYS A 95 -16.79 -18.02 25.14
CA LYS A 95 -17.03 -19.44 25.51
C LYS A 95 -16.75 -20.37 24.31
N THR A 96 -15.71 -20.10 23.56
CA THR A 96 -15.21 -20.91 22.45
C THR A 96 -13.95 -21.65 22.88
N ASP A 97 -13.54 -22.68 22.13
CA ASP A 97 -12.36 -23.45 22.41
C ASP A 97 -11.40 -23.38 21.22
N ASN A 98 -10.20 -22.91 21.46
CA ASN A 98 -9.08 -22.84 20.51
C ASN A 98 -9.38 -22.16 19.16
N VAL A 99 -10.29 -21.16 19.17
CA VAL A 99 -10.55 -20.34 17.99
C VAL A 99 -9.46 -19.27 17.86
N ASP A 100 -8.94 -19.10 16.65
CA ASP A 100 -7.97 -18.04 16.32
C ASP A 100 -8.71 -16.77 15.89
N TYR A 101 -8.73 -15.78 16.77
CA TYR A 101 -9.28 -14.44 16.50
C TYR A 101 -8.26 -13.47 15.91
N VAL A 102 -6.97 -13.82 15.95
CA VAL A 102 -5.89 -13.02 15.36
C VAL A 102 -5.69 -13.43 13.91
N ILE A 103 -6.39 -12.78 13.00
CA ILE A 103 -6.41 -13.10 11.56
C ILE A 103 -5.16 -12.67 10.79
N ALA A 104 -4.42 -11.69 11.30
CA ALA A 104 -3.17 -11.22 10.69
C ALA A 104 -2.28 -10.50 11.69
N ILE A 105 -0.97 -10.53 11.43
CA ILE A 105 0.06 -9.83 12.19
C ILE A 105 0.97 -9.10 11.19
N ASP A 106 1.27 -7.82 11.45
CA ASP A 106 2.26 -7.08 10.68
C ASP A 106 3.21 -6.31 11.60
N THR A 107 4.42 -6.84 11.76
CA THR A 107 5.56 -6.26 12.49
C THR A 107 5.26 -5.95 13.96
N ASP A 108 4.43 -4.94 14.25
CA ASP A 108 4.08 -4.42 15.58
C ASP A 108 2.57 -4.26 15.76
N SER A 109 1.78 -4.83 14.89
CA SER A 109 0.32 -4.81 14.96
C SER A 109 -0.31 -6.19 14.83
N VAL A 110 -1.45 -6.37 15.49
CA VAL A 110 -2.32 -7.55 15.38
C VAL A 110 -3.70 -7.13 14.86
N TYR A 111 -4.30 -7.96 14.04
CA TYR A 111 -5.63 -7.74 13.47
C TYR A 111 -6.58 -8.78 14.04
N LEU A 112 -7.63 -8.30 14.72
CA LEU A 112 -8.59 -9.15 15.41
C LEU A 112 -9.89 -9.26 14.60
N ASN A 113 -10.40 -10.47 14.44
CA ASN A 113 -11.77 -10.68 13.99
C ASN A 113 -12.72 -10.53 15.19
N MET A 114 -13.41 -9.39 15.22
CA MET A 114 -14.36 -9.08 16.28
C MET A 114 -15.82 -9.39 15.90
N GLU A 115 -16.08 -9.94 14.70
CA GLU A 115 -17.42 -10.30 14.25
C GLU A 115 -18.14 -11.24 15.21
N PRO A 116 -17.51 -12.30 15.77
CA PRO A 116 -18.19 -13.16 16.74
C PRO A 116 -18.65 -12.42 18.01
N LEU A 117 -17.85 -11.46 18.49
CA LEU A 117 -18.24 -10.62 19.62
C LEU A 117 -19.38 -9.67 19.26
N VAL A 118 -19.34 -9.06 18.09
CA VAL A 118 -20.40 -8.17 17.59
C VAL A 118 -21.71 -8.95 17.46
N ASN A 119 -21.69 -10.14 16.86
CA ASN A 119 -22.87 -10.99 16.69
C ASN A 119 -23.45 -11.46 18.02
N ALA A 120 -22.65 -11.67 19.05
CA ALA A 120 -23.09 -12.05 20.37
C ALA A 120 -23.79 -10.90 21.14
N VAL A 121 -23.35 -9.65 20.93
CA VAL A 121 -23.79 -8.49 21.73
C VAL A 121 -24.73 -7.57 20.95
N LEU A 122 -24.48 -7.35 19.66
CA LEU A 122 -25.21 -6.43 18.78
C LEU A 122 -25.55 -7.05 17.41
N PRO A 123 -26.33 -8.18 17.37
CA PRO A 123 -26.57 -8.93 16.14
C PRO A 123 -27.36 -8.16 15.08
N LYS A 124 -27.98 -7.04 15.43
CA LYS A 124 -28.75 -6.16 14.54
C LYS A 124 -28.27 -4.69 14.65
N GLY A 125 -27.04 -4.49 15.11
CA GLY A 125 -26.50 -3.13 15.28
C GLY A 125 -26.24 -2.46 13.93
N GLU A 126 -26.55 -1.18 13.84
CA GLU A 126 -26.08 -0.36 12.71
C GLU A 126 -24.56 -0.15 12.77
N THR A 127 -23.92 0.02 11.62
CA THR A 127 -22.46 0.15 11.51
C THR A 127 -21.87 1.16 12.51
N GLN A 128 -22.47 2.35 12.64
CA GLN A 128 -22.01 3.37 13.58
C GLN A 128 -22.15 2.95 15.05
N GLN A 129 -23.16 2.17 15.40
CA GLN A 129 -23.33 1.62 16.75
C GLN A 129 -22.27 0.56 17.04
N ILE A 130 -22.00 -0.31 16.07
CA ILE A 130 -20.93 -1.33 16.15
C ILE A 130 -19.57 -0.69 16.32
N VAL A 131 -19.26 0.34 15.53
CA VAL A 131 -17.98 1.08 15.64
C VAL A 131 -17.80 1.70 17.03
N ARG A 132 -18.84 2.35 17.57
CA ARG A 132 -18.80 2.92 18.93
C ARG A 132 -18.66 1.85 20.01
N PHE A 133 -19.31 0.71 19.83
CA PHE A 133 -19.18 -0.43 20.74
C PHE A 133 -17.76 -0.97 20.72
N LEU A 134 -17.20 -1.24 19.54
CA LEU A 134 -15.82 -1.74 19.39
C LEU A 134 -14.78 -0.73 19.87
N ASP A 135 -15.02 0.57 19.72
CA ASP A 135 -14.16 1.62 20.28
C ASP A 135 -14.11 1.55 21.82
N LYS A 136 -15.26 1.36 22.47
CA LYS A 136 -15.33 1.16 23.93
C LYS A 136 -14.66 -0.14 24.36
N VAL A 137 -14.92 -1.27 23.66
CA VAL A 137 -14.24 -2.55 23.94
C VAL A 137 -12.73 -2.40 23.81
N GLY A 138 -12.27 -1.72 22.76
CA GLY A 138 -10.85 -1.42 22.57
C GLY A 138 -10.25 -0.70 23.78
N GLN A 139 -10.87 0.40 24.21
CA GLN A 139 -10.36 1.26 25.28
C GLN A 139 -10.53 0.65 26.69
N GLN A 140 -11.64 -0.05 26.95
CA GLN A 140 -12.00 -0.48 28.31
C GLN A 140 -11.59 -1.92 28.62
N ASP A 141 -11.40 -2.76 27.61
CA ASP A 141 -11.06 -4.18 27.79
C ASP A 141 -9.75 -4.57 27.12
N ILE A 142 -9.59 -4.32 25.80
CA ILE A 142 -8.44 -4.80 25.06
C ILE A 142 -7.16 -4.04 25.40
N GLU A 143 -7.17 -2.70 25.47
CA GLU A 143 -5.96 -1.93 25.81
C GLU A 143 -5.46 -2.21 27.23
N PRO A 144 -6.31 -2.27 28.29
CA PRO A 144 -5.88 -2.72 29.61
C PRO A 144 -5.37 -4.16 29.65
N LEU A 145 -5.95 -5.05 28.85
CA LEU A 145 -5.45 -6.41 28.68
C LEU A 145 -4.04 -6.41 28.08
N LEU A 146 -3.81 -5.66 27.00
CA LEU A 146 -2.51 -5.53 26.34
C LEU A 146 -1.43 -4.98 27.30
N GLU A 147 -1.76 -4.00 28.12
CA GLU A 147 -0.85 -3.46 29.12
C GLU A 147 -0.42 -4.54 30.14
N ARG A 148 -1.38 -5.35 30.64
CA ARG A 148 -1.10 -6.49 31.54
C ARG A 148 -0.24 -7.57 30.85
N ILE A 149 -0.53 -7.88 29.60
CA ILE A 149 0.22 -8.86 28.81
C ILE A 149 1.67 -8.42 28.60
N MET A 150 1.88 -7.13 28.32
CA MET A 150 3.22 -6.58 28.15
C MET A 150 3.99 -6.51 29.48
N GLN A 151 3.30 -6.23 30.59
CA GLN A 151 3.93 -6.29 31.91
C GLN A 151 4.33 -7.73 32.28
N GLU A 152 3.44 -8.70 32.07
CA GLU A 152 3.75 -10.13 32.29
C GLU A 152 4.97 -10.58 31.46
N LEU A 153 5.05 -10.17 30.19
CA LEU A 153 6.21 -10.46 29.34
C LEU A 153 7.50 -9.82 29.91
N THR A 154 7.39 -8.56 30.36
CA THR A 154 8.51 -7.82 30.96
C THR A 154 9.06 -8.54 32.20
N ASP A 155 8.16 -8.98 33.09
CA ASP A 155 8.52 -9.68 34.32
C ASP A 155 9.13 -11.05 34.01
N ASN A 156 8.55 -11.82 33.09
CA ASN A 156 9.09 -13.14 32.66
C ASN A 156 10.46 -13.04 32.02
N MET A 157 10.75 -11.95 31.33
CA MET A 157 12.04 -11.69 30.69
C MET A 157 13.08 -11.09 31.61
N GLY A 158 12.70 -10.73 32.84
CA GLY A 158 13.56 -10.00 33.76
C GLY A 158 13.99 -8.63 33.21
N ALA A 159 13.18 -7.99 32.38
CA ALA A 159 13.51 -6.72 31.76
C ALA A 159 13.40 -5.57 32.76
N TYR A 160 14.25 -4.54 32.57
CA TYR A 160 14.35 -3.40 33.50
C TYR A 160 13.05 -2.62 33.68
N ALA A 161 12.27 -2.46 32.58
CA ALA A 161 10.97 -1.77 32.59
C ALA A 161 10.13 -2.14 31.38
N ASN A 162 8.81 -2.16 31.54
CA ASN A 162 7.88 -2.23 30.43
C ASN A 162 7.89 -0.90 29.64
N ARG A 163 8.27 -0.96 28.36
CA ARG A 163 8.28 0.18 27.44
C ARG A 163 7.50 -0.10 26.17
N LEU A 164 6.87 -1.28 26.08
CA LEU A 164 6.06 -1.69 24.95
C LEU A 164 4.60 -1.32 25.24
N HIS A 165 4.03 -0.46 24.40
CA HIS A 165 2.65 -0.04 24.49
C HIS A 165 1.96 -0.31 23.16
N MET A 166 0.85 -1.01 23.20
CA MET A 166 -0.05 -1.19 22.07
C MET A 166 -1.38 -0.50 22.37
N SER A 167 -1.94 0.13 21.36
CA SER A 167 -3.25 0.77 21.43
C SER A 167 -4.04 0.45 20.17
N ARG A 168 -5.36 0.61 20.23
CA ARG A 168 -6.23 0.42 19.08
C ARG A 168 -5.90 1.45 18.00
N GLU A 169 -5.53 0.99 16.80
CA GLU A 169 -5.24 1.85 15.66
C GLU A 169 -6.48 2.07 14.79
N ALA A 170 -7.10 0.99 14.29
CA ALA A 170 -8.21 1.10 13.36
C ALA A 170 -9.37 0.18 13.75
N ILE A 171 -10.60 0.63 13.44
CA ILE A 171 -11.79 -0.21 13.37
C ILE A 171 -12.25 -0.22 11.92
N ALA A 172 -12.26 -1.40 11.33
CA ALA A 172 -12.62 -1.60 9.93
C ALA A 172 -13.79 -2.58 9.83
N GLU A 173 -14.71 -2.30 8.91
CA GLU A 173 -15.85 -3.18 8.60
C GLU A 173 -15.39 -4.38 7.77
N THR A 174 -14.52 -4.14 6.80
CA THR A 174 -14.01 -5.15 5.87
C THR A 174 -12.50 -5.06 5.73
N GLY A 175 -11.85 -6.23 5.64
CA GLY A 175 -10.43 -6.33 5.37
C GLY A 175 -10.12 -7.44 4.36
N ILE A 176 -9.26 -7.15 3.39
CA ILE A 176 -8.80 -8.09 2.37
C ILE A 176 -7.27 -8.16 2.45
N TRP A 177 -6.73 -9.35 2.75
CA TRP A 177 -5.28 -9.62 2.77
C TRP A 177 -4.91 -10.49 1.58
N THR A 178 -4.07 -9.97 0.68
CA THR A 178 -3.61 -10.71 -0.50
C THR A 178 -2.26 -11.41 -0.27
N ALA A 179 -1.45 -10.88 0.64
CA ALA A 179 -0.16 -11.44 1.07
C ALA A 179 0.36 -10.69 2.30
N LYS A 180 1.50 -11.15 2.83
CA LYS A 180 2.22 -10.41 3.88
C LYS A 180 2.47 -8.96 3.46
N LYS A 181 2.08 -8.00 4.31
CA LYS A 181 2.22 -6.54 4.08
C LYS A 181 1.43 -6.01 2.88
N ARG A 182 0.41 -6.74 2.41
CA ARG A 182 -0.44 -6.35 1.27
C ARG A 182 -1.89 -6.54 1.67
N TYR A 183 -2.56 -5.47 2.05
CA TYR A 183 -3.94 -5.51 2.50
C TYR A 183 -4.70 -4.20 2.22
N ILE A 184 -6.02 -4.30 2.26
CA ILE A 184 -6.98 -3.23 2.10
C ILE A 184 -7.95 -3.29 3.27
N LEU A 185 -8.21 -2.18 3.93
CA LEU A 185 -9.20 -2.06 5.01
C LEU A 185 -10.18 -0.93 4.69
N SER A 186 -11.46 -1.18 4.97
CA SER A 186 -12.52 -0.16 5.00
C SER A 186 -12.67 0.36 6.42
N VAL A 187 -12.02 1.49 6.73
CA VAL A 187 -11.82 1.99 8.10
C VAL A 187 -12.88 3.04 8.45
N TRP A 188 -13.62 2.80 9.53
CA TRP A 188 -14.60 3.74 10.11
C TRP A 188 -14.06 4.58 11.26
N ASN A 189 -13.04 4.08 11.96
CA ASN A 189 -12.38 4.83 13.02
C ASN A 189 -10.88 4.57 12.97
N ASN A 190 -10.09 5.62 12.98
CA ASN A 190 -8.63 5.51 12.99
C ASN A 190 -8.05 6.32 14.14
N GLU A 191 -7.44 5.65 15.12
CA GLU A 191 -6.81 6.26 16.30
C GLU A 191 -7.73 7.24 17.06
N GLY A 192 -9.03 6.95 17.12
CA GLY A 192 -10.05 7.77 17.78
C GLY A 192 -10.76 8.77 16.86
N VAL A 193 -10.27 8.99 15.63
CA VAL A 193 -10.97 9.79 14.62
C VAL A 193 -12.06 8.94 13.97
N ALA A 194 -13.32 9.29 14.22
CA ALA A 194 -14.48 8.66 13.60
C ALA A 194 -14.79 9.30 12.24
N TYR A 195 -15.15 8.49 11.25
CA TYR A 195 -15.50 8.95 9.91
C TYR A 195 -16.99 8.77 9.63
N ASP A 196 -17.60 9.71 8.92
CA ASP A 196 -18.99 9.61 8.44
C ASP A 196 -19.14 8.59 7.32
N THR A 197 -18.09 8.43 6.53
CA THR A 197 -17.96 7.41 5.48
C THR A 197 -16.62 6.72 5.60
N PRO A 198 -16.54 5.39 5.35
CA PRO A 198 -15.31 4.65 5.58
C PRO A 198 -14.18 5.13 4.67
N LYS A 199 -12.98 5.20 5.22
CA LYS A 199 -11.76 5.53 4.48
C LYS A 199 -10.96 4.28 4.17
N MET A 200 -10.51 4.18 2.91
CA MET A 200 -9.71 3.04 2.47
C MET A 200 -8.26 3.16 2.96
N LYS A 201 -7.82 2.23 3.81
CA LYS A 201 -6.41 2.06 4.18
C LYS A 201 -5.81 0.95 3.33
N ILE A 202 -4.87 1.31 2.45
CA ILE A 202 -4.26 0.39 1.47
C ILE A 202 -2.77 0.29 1.76
N MET A 203 -2.27 -0.92 1.96
CA MET A 203 -0.87 -1.17 2.27
C MET A 203 -0.24 -2.14 1.26
N GLY A 204 0.95 -1.77 0.77
CA GLY A 204 1.80 -2.62 -0.06
C GLY A 204 1.28 -3.01 -1.45
N ILE A 205 0.08 -2.58 -1.82
CA ILE A 205 -0.57 -2.88 -3.11
C ILE A 205 -0.19 -1.82 -4.15
N GLU A 206 -0.32 -2.17 -5.42
CA GLU A 206 0.07 -1.34 -6.57
C GLU A 206 -0.59 0.04 -6.57
N ALA A 207 -1.79 0.18 -6.01
CA ALA A 207 -2.53 1.44 -5.89
C ALA A 207 -1.82 2.53 -5.09
N VAL A 208 -0.85 2.19 -4.26
CA VAL A 208 -0.06 3.14 -3.45
C VAL A 208 1.41 3.20 -3.86
N ARG A 209 1.86 2.35 -4.79
CA ARG A 209 3.27 2.30 -5.22
C ARG A 209 3.58 3.41 -6.24
N SER A 210 4.69 4.10 -6.05
CA SER A 210 5.17 5.13 -6.99
C SER A 210 5.55 4.57 -8.36
N SER A 211 5.77 3.25 -8.48
CA SER A 211 6.08 2.56 -9.73
C SER A 211 4.85 2.28 -10.61
N THR A 212 3.65 2.51 -10.09
CA THR A 212 2.39 2.41 -10.84
C THR A 212 2.03 3.80 -11.39
N PRO A 213 1.62 3.93 -12.66
CA PRO A 213 1.17 5.20 -13.23
C PRO A 213 0.07 5.85 -12.38
N ALA A 214 0.10 7.19 -12.26
CA ALA A 214 -0.83 7.92 -11.38
C ALA A 214 -2.29 7.66 -11.72
N VAL A 215 -2.63 7.60 -13.02
CA VAL A 215 -3.99 7.29 -13.49
C VAL A 215 -4.44 5.89 -13.05
N CYS A 216 -3.55 4.89 -13.15
CA CYS A 216 -3.87 3.53 -12.70
C CYS A 216 -4.02 3.45 -11.18
N ARG A 217 -3.24 4.22 -10.40
CA ARG A 217 -3.38 4.26 -8.93
C ARG A 217 -4.75 4.79 -8.50
N GLY A 218 -5.26 5.82 -9.18
CA GLY A 218 -6.61 6.33 -8.95
C GLY A 218 -7.67 5.27 -9.21
N LYS A 219 -7.63 4.69 -10.41
CA LYS A 219 -8.59 3.66 -10.83
C LYS A 219 -8.52 2.38 -9.98
N LEU A 220 -7.32 1.96 -9.51
CA LEU A 220 -7.21 0.85 -8.57
C LEU A 220 -7.91 1.15 -7.23
N LYS A 221 -7.78 2.38 -6.72
CA LYS A 221 -8.51 2.76 -5.50
C LYS A 221 -10.02 2.75 -5.69
N ASP A 222 -10.51 3.18 -6.85
CA ASP A 222 -11.93 3.13 -7.17
C ASP A 222 -12.43 1.69 -7.33
N ALA A 223 -11.65 0.82 -7.98
CA ALA A 223 -11.92 -0.62 -8.04
C ALA A 223 -12.04 -1.25 -6.64
N PHE A 224 -11.14 -0.90 -5.72
CA PHE A 224 -11.19 -1.43 -4.35
C PHE A 224 -12.43 -0.98 -3.57
N LYS A 225 -12.98 0.21 -3.84
CA LYS A 225 -14.28 0.61 -3.28
C LYS A 225 -15.41 -0.31 -3.79
N ILE A 226 -15.40 -0.63 -5.08
CA ILE A 226 -16.37 -1.56 -5.66
C ILE A 226 -16.26 -2.95 -5.00
N MET A 227 -15.04 -3.45 -4.75
CA MET A 227 -14.83 -4.75 -4.09
C MET A 227 -15.39 -4.80 -2.66
N VAL A 228 -15.40 -3.68 -1.96
CA VAL A 228 -15.86 -3.62 -0.57
C VAL A 228 -17.38 -3.45 -0.47
N SER A 229 -18.02 -2.77 -1.42
CA SER A 229 -19.43 -2.35 -1.31
C SER A 229 -20.29 -2.66 -2.53
N GLY A 230 -19.74 -3.20 -3.61
CA GLY A 230 -20.43 -3.51 -4.86
C GLY A 230 -20.47 -5.01 -5.18
N GLU A 231 -20.82 -5.30 -6.43
CA GLU A 231 -20.92 -6.66 -6.96
C GLU A 231 -19.86 -6.92 -8.05
N GLU A 232 -19.60 -8.21 -8.36
CA GLU A 232 -18.66 -8.61 -9.40
C GLU A 232 -19.03 -8.04 -10.78
N SER A 233 -20.32 -7.91 -11.07
CA SER A 233 -20.86 -7.33 -12.32
C SER A 233 -20.45 -5.87 -12.49
N ASP A 234 -20.44 -5.08 -11.39
CA ASP A 234 -19.99 -3.68 -11.40
C ASP A 234 -18.49 -3.60 -11.71
N MET A 235 -17.72 -4.55 -11.19
CA MET A 235 -16.30 -4.65 -11.47
C MET A 235 -16.01 -4.95 -12.94
N HIS A 236 -16.74 -5.87 -13.56
CA HIS A 236 -16.57 -6.17 -14.99
C HIS A 236 -16.83 -4.93 -15.84
N LYS A 237 -17.91 -4.19 -15.55
CA LYS A 237 -18.22 -2.93 -16.24
C LYS A 237 -17.11 -1.90 -16.03
N PHE A 238 -16.66 -1.71 -14.80
CA PHE A 238 -15.59 -0.79 -14.47
C PHE A 238 -14.30 -1.08 -15.23
N ILE A 239 -13.89 -2.36 -15.31
CA ILE A 239 -12.69 -2.79 -16.06
C ILE A 239 -12.86 -2.49 -17.55
N ALA A 240 -14.02 -2.78 -18.14
CA ALA A 240 -14.30 -2.53 -19.56
C ALA A 240 -14.26 -1.03 -19.89
N ASP A 241 -14.90 -0.20 -19.06
CA ASP A 241 -14.94 1.25 -19.23
C ASP A 241 -13.53 1.85 -19.11
N PHE A 242 -12.77 1.47 -18.09
CA PHE A 242 -11.40 1.97 -17.93
C PHE A 242 -10.47 1.46 -19.03
N ARG A 243 -10.63 0.23 -19.52
CA ARG A 243 -9.86 -0.26 -20.67
C ARG A 243 -10.09 0.62 -21.90
N SER A 244 -11.35 0.98 -22.20
CA SER A 244 -11.71 1.85 -23.31
C SER A 244 -11.11 3.24 -23.20
N GLU A 245 -11.08 3.80 -22.00
CA GLU A 245 -10.43 5.07 -21.68
C GLU A 245 -8.91 4.98 -21.84
N PHE A 246 -8.29 3.94 -21.28
CA PHE A 246 -6.85 3.72 -21.27
C PHE A 246 -6.25 3.60 -22.68
N MET A 247 -6.95 2.95 -23.60
CA MET A 247 -6.49 2.78 -25.00
C MET A 247 -6.35 4.10 -25.76
N LYS A 248 -6.92 5.20 -25.25
CA LYS A 248 -6.91 6.53 -25.88
C LYS A 248 -5.96 7.51 -25.15
N MET A 249 -5.31 7.08 -24.07
CA MET A 249 -4.45 7.94 -23.26
C MET A 249 -3.09 8.18 -23.92
N ASP A 250 -2.50 9.31 -23.58
CA ASP A 250 -1.12 9.63 -23.94
C ASP A 250 -0.16 8.59 -23.32
N PRO A 251 0.83 8.08 -24.09
CA PRO A 251 1.84 7.14 -23.58
C PRO A 251 2.55 7.58 -22.31
N VAL A 252 2.74 8.88 -22.10
CA VAL A 252 3.38 9.42 -20.88
C VAL A 252 2.54 9.17 -19.62
N LEU A 253 1.20 9.19 -19.74
CA LEU A 253 0.28 9.00 -18.62
C LEU A 253 0.21 7.54 -18.17
N ILE A 254 0.34 6.60 -19.11
CA ILE A 254 0.24 5.16 -18.87
C ILE A 254 1.58 4.49 -18.60
N SER A 255 2.69 5.22 -18.77
CA SER A 255 4.04 4.71 -18.61
C SER A 255 4.37 4.35 -17.17
N SER A 256 5.15 3.28 -16.97
CA SER A 256 5.62 2.82 -15.67
C SER A 256 6.83 3.61 -15.20
N PRO A 257 6.73 4.36 -14.07
CA PRO A 257 7.89 5.05 -13.49
C PRO A 257 8.86 4.04 -12.85
N ARG A 258 10.17 4.16 -13.11
CA ARG A 258 11.23 3.32 -12.53
C ARG A 258 12.53 4.08 -12.35
N GLY A 259 13.33 3.67 -11.37
CA GLY A 259 14.73 4.07 -11.30
C GLY A 259 15.61 3.20 -12.20
N VAL A 260 16.63 3.79 -12.79
CA VAL A 260 17.62 3.10 -13.63
C VAL A 260 18.98 3.16 -12.96
N ASN A 261 19.52 2.01 -12.59
CA ASN A 261 20.82 1.91 -11.94
C ASN A 261 21.75 0.98 -12.72
N ASN A 262 23.06 1.19 -12.57
CA ASN A 262 24.11 0.32 -13.10
C ASN A 262 24.06 0.14 -14.64
N MET A 263 23.65 1.14 -15.41
CA MET A 263 23.59 1.05 -16.88
C MET A 263 24.91 0.58 -17.50
N PRO A 264 26.11 1.03 -17.06
CA PRO A 264 27.39 0.57 -17.63
C PRO A 264 27.61 -0.94 -17.49
N LYS A 265 27.10 -1.57 -16.40
CA LYS A 265 27.18 -3.02 -16.21
C LYS A 265 26.45 -3.80 -17.31
N TYR A 266 25.35 -3.26 -17.80
CA TYR A 266 24.46 -3.90 -18.77
C TYR A 266 24.66 -3.45 -20.21
N SER A 267 25.44 -2.38 -20.45
CA SER A 267 25.73 -1.92 -21.81
C SER A 267 26.66 -2.91 -22.55
N ASP A 268 26.48 -2.99 -23.86
CA ASP A 268 27.31 -3.79 -24.76
C ASP A 268 27.54 -3.01 -26.05
N SER A 269 28.77 -3.01 -26.56
CA SER A 269 29.14 -2.25 -27.75
C SER A 269 28.63 -2.85 -29.06
N ARG A 270 28.32 -4.15 -29.08
CA ARG A 270 27.86 -4.86 -30.28
C ARG A 270 26.35 -5.00 -30.36
N SER A 271 25.69 -5.27 -29.18
CA SER A 271 24.26 -5.58 -29.10
C SER A 271 23.45 -4.53 -28.32
N ILE A 272 24.02 -3.35 -28.03
CA ILE A 272 23.46 -2.27 -27.23
C ILE A 272 23.36 -2.66 -25.74
N TYR A 273 22.84 -3.85 -25.42
CA TYR A 273 22.69 -4.36 -24.07
C TYR A 273 22.98 -5.87 -23.96
N LYS A 274 23.34 -6.36 -22.78
CA LYS A 274 23.63 -7.75 -22.49
C LYS A 274 22.37 -8.56 -22.22
N LYS A 275 22.40 -9.87 -22.45
CA LYS A 275 21.30 -10.78 -22.06
C LYS A 275 21.04 -10.70 -20.54
N GLY A 276 19.76 -10.68 -20.14
CA GLY A 276 19.35 -10.57 -18.74
C GLY A 276 19.30 -9.12 -18.20
N THR A 277 19.46 -8.12 -19.06
CA THR A 277 19.28 -6.71 -18.68
C THR A 277 17.85 -6.45 -18.20
N PRO A 278 17.66 -5.81 -17.01
CA PRO A 278 16.33 -5.41 -16.54
C PRO A 278 15.61 -4.51 -17.55
N LEU A 279 14.29 -4.69 -17.67
CA LEU A 279 13.46 -4.07 -18.71
C LEU A 279 13.65 -2.55 -18.82
N GLN A 280 13.61 -1.84 -17.70
CA GLN A 280 13.79 -0.38 -17.66
C GLN A 280 15.21 0.07 -18.06
N VAL A 281 16.23 -0.74 -17.74
CA VAL A 281 17.61 -0.47 -18.13
C VAL A 281 17.78 -0.72 -19.64
N ARG A 282 17.20 -1.81 -20.15
CA ARG A 282 17.17 -2.14 -21.57
C ARG A 282 16.54 -1.01 -22.38
N GLY A 283 15.32 -0.60 -22.00
CA GLY A 283 14.63 0.51 -22.65
C GLY A 283 15.43 1.82 -22.62
N SER A 284 16.20 2.07 -21.54
CA SER A 284 17.04 3.27 -21.41
C SER A 284 18.28 3.21 -22.32
N LEU A 285 18.93 2.06 -22.42
CA LEU A 285 20.05 1.86 -23.34
C LEU A 285 19.63 2.00 -24.80
N LEU A 286 18.48 1.45 -25.16
CA LEU A 286 17.86 1.60 -26.49
C LEU A 286 17.53 3.06 -26.79
N TYR A 287 16.91 3.77 -25.86
CA TYR A 287 16.59 5.17 -26.01
C TYR A 287 17.87 6.00 -26.28
N ASN A 288 18.90 5.87 -25.45
CA ASN A 288 20.15 6.58 -25.62
C ASN A 288 20.82 6.26 -26.96
N HIS A 289 20.80 4.97 -27.37
CA HIS A 289 21.36 4.54 -28.66
C HIS A 289 20.65 5.25 -29.83
N HIS A 290 19.32 5.26 -29.87
CA HIS A 290 18.58 5.86 -30.97
C HIS A 290 18.61 7.39 -30.96
N VAL A 291 18.65 8.03 -29.80
CA VAL A 291 18.88 9.49 -29.68
C VAL A 291 20.22 9.88 -30.29
N ARG A 292 21.27 9.11 -30.05
CA ARG A 292 22.60 9.35 -30.66
C ARG A 292 22.59 9.07 -32.15
N GLN A 293 22.06 7.92 -32.57
CA GLN A 293 22.02 7.50 -33.95
C GLN A 293 21.31 8.52 -34.87
N LEU A 294 20.24 9.13 -34.36
CA LEU A 294 19.43 10.11 -35.08
C LEU A 294 19.86 11.58 -34.82
N ASN A 295 20.97 11.79 -34.07
CA ASN A 295 21.49 13.13 -33.72
C ASN A 295 20.46 14.00 -32.99
N LEU A 296 19.60 13.40 -32.15
CA LEU A 296 18.52 14.08 -31.42
C LEU A 296 18.90 14.58 -30.03
N HIS A 297 20.16 14.54 -29.66
CA HIS A 297 20.69 14.90 -28.32
C HIS A 297 20.46 16.39 -27.93
N LYS A 298 20.12 17.26 -28.88
CA LYS A 298 19.70 18.64 -28.59
C LYS A 298 18.28 18.78 -28.11
N GLU A 299 17.43 17.77 -28.37
CA GLU A 299 16.01 17.78 -28.04
C GLU A 299 15.65 16.79 -26.94
N TYR A 300 16.39 15.70 -26.83
CA TYR A 300 16.16 14.62 -25.89
C TYR A 300 17.43 14.35 -25.09
N GLU A 301 17.35 14.57 -23.78
CA GLU A 301 18.44 14.28 -22.86
C GLU A 301 18.69 12.78 -22.74
N GLU A 302 19.95 12.38 -22.70
CA GLU A 302 20.31 11.00 -22.45
C GLU A 302 20.04 10.60 -21.01
N ILE A 303 19.55 9.39 -20.82
CA ILE A 303 19.31 8.78 -19.51
C ILE A 303 20.63 8.33 -18.89
N ARG A 304 20.84 8.68 -17.60
CA ARG A 304 22.01 8.30 -16.81
C ARG A 304 21.65 7.35 -15.67
N SER A 305 22.64 6.60 -15.18
CA SER A 305 22.48 5.78 -13.98
C SER A 305 22.12 6.64 -12.76
N GLY A 306 21.12 6.23 -11.99
CA GLY A 306 20.57 6.94 -10.83
C GLY A 306 19.31 7.73 -11.13
N GLU A 307 18.97 7.93 -12.39
CA GLU A 307 17.80 8.72 -12.77
C GLU A 307 16.48 7.94 -12.66
N LYS A 308 15.39 8.69 -12.53
CA LYS A 308 14.04 8.18 -12.65
C LYS A 308 13.56 8.36 -14.07
N ILE A 309 13.03 7.29 -14.65
CA ILE A 309 12.50 7.26 -16.01
C ILE A 309 11.08 6.71 -16.02
N LYS A 310 10.46 6.78 -17.18
CA LYS A 310 9.24 6.07 -17.54
C LYS A 310 9.52 5.09 -18.65
N TYR A 311 8.79 3.96 -18.70
CA TYR A 311 8.88 3.04 -19.83
C TYR A 311 7.51 2.54 -20.25
N VAL A 312 7.40 2.16 -21.53
CA VAL A 312 6.23 1.50 -22.09
C VAL A 312 6.62 0.27 -22.89
N TYR A 313 5.69 -0.67 -23.01
CA TYR A 313 5.80 -1.81 -23.92
C TYR A 313 5.48 -1.39 -25.34
N LEU A 314 6.14 -2.03 -26.31
CA LEU A 314 5.93 -1.83 -27.74
C LEU A 314 5.50 -3.14 -28.40
N LYS A 315 4.64 -3.02 -29.40
CA LYS A 315 4.29 -4.11 -30.32
C LYS A 315 5.43 -4.41 -31.28
N LEU A 316 5.55 -5.66 -31.69
CA LEU A 316 6.45 -6.10 -32.74
C LEU A 316 5.63 -6.50 -33.99
N PRO A 317 6.16 -6.28 -35.19
CA PRO A 317 7.43 -5.59 -35.51
C PRO A 317 7.32 -4.07 -35.39
N ASN A 318 8.44 -3.41 -35.06
CA ASN A 318 8.54 -1.96 -34.98
C ASN A 318 9.94 -1.48 -35.46
N PRO A 319 10.17 -0.16 -35.65
CA PRO A 319 11.43 0.35 -36.22
C PRO A 319 12.68 0.00 -35.42
N ILE A 320 12.59 -0.11 -34.11
CA ILE A 320 13.73 -0.44 -33.22
C ILE A 320 13.86 -1.94 -32.95
N LYS A 321 12.94 -2.78 -33.46
CA LYS A 321 12.91 -4.25 -33.28
C LYS A 321 12.93 -4.73 -31.82
N GLU A 322 12.39 -3.91 -30.92
CA GLU A 322 12.39 -4.16 -29.46
C GLU A 322 11.01 -3.94 -28.85
N ASP A 323 10.71 -4.67 -27.79
CA ASP A 323 9.37 -4.65 -27.15
C ASP A 323 9.24 -3.64 -26.00
N VAL A 324 10.23 -2.76 -25.80
CA VAL A 324 10.23 -1.74 -24.75
C VAL A 324 11.02 -0.52 -25.17
N ILE A 325 10.57 0.66 -24.72
CA ILE A 325 11.35 1.90 -24.76
C ILE A 325 11.18 2.64 -23.43
N SER A 326 12.26 3.24 -22.94
CA SER A 326 12.24 4.17 -21.81
C SER A 326 12.46 5.60 -22.27
N PHE A 327 12.04 6.57 -21.46
CA PHE A 327 12.26 7.98 -21.70
C PHE A 327 12.24 8.73 -20.34
N PRO A 328 12.90 9.91 -20.22
CA PRO A 328 12.94 10.65 -18.96
C PRO A 328 11.56 11.19 -18.55
N ASN A 329 11.08 12.23 -19.20
CA ASN A 329 9.82 12.88 -18.88
C ASN A 329 8.91 13.05 -20.10
N LYS A 330 9.49 13.39 -21.27
CA LYS A 330 8.77 13.67 -22.50
C LYS A 330 8.82 12.46 -23.43
N TRP A 331 7.68 12.14 -24.05
CA TRP A 331 7.62 11.09 -25.07
C TRP A 331 8.51 11.45 -26.25
N PRO A 332 9.34 10.53 -26.75
CA PRO A 332 10.26 10.79 -27.85
C PRO A 332 9.56 10.67 -29.23
N GLU A 333 8.74 11.65 -29.59
CA GLU A 333 7.94 11.67 -30.82
C GLU A 333 8.77 11.39 -32.08
N LYS A 334 9.97 11.94 -32.17
CA LYS A 334 10.85 11.80 -33.34
C LYS A 334 11.41 10.39 -33.54
N LEU A 335 11.27 9.50 -32.55
CA LEU A 335 11.56 8.08 -32.74
C LEU A 335 10.47 7.33 -33.51
N GLY A 336 9.32 7.95 -33.78
CA GLY A 336 8.22 7.36 -34.55
C GLY A 336 7.57 6.13 -33.90
N LEU A 337 7.68 5.99 -32.58
CA LEU A 337 7.22 4.78 -31.86
C LEU A 337 5.77 4.84 -31.37
N GLY A 338 5.08 5.98 -31.47
CA GLY A 338 3.71 6.17 -31.01
C GLY A 338 2.73 5.10 -31.50
N PRO A 339 2.68 4.77 -32.81
CA PRO A 339 1.78 3.73 -33.37
C PRO A 339 2.06 2.32 -32.83
N TYR A 340 3.25 2.09 -32.29
CA TYR A 340 3.69 0.78 -31.82
C TYR A 340 3.52 0.59 -30.31
N VAL A 341 2.98 1.56 -29.58
CA VAL A 341 2.70 1.38 -28.15
C VAL A 341 1.74 0.22 -27.94
N ASP A 342 2.14 -0.74 -27.11
CA ASP A 342 1.31 -1.90 -26.78
C ASP A 342 0.43 -1.58 -25.56
N TYR A 343 -0.67 -0.87 -25.82
CA TYR A 343 -1.64 -0.51 -24.78
C TYR A 343 -2.23 -1.72 -24.06
N ASN A 344 -2.46 -2.85 -24.76
CA ASN A 344 -3.01 -4.05 -24.14
C ASN A 344 -2.05 -4.64 -23.13
N LYS A 345 -0.79 -4.86 -23.52
CA LYS A 345 0.26 -5.36 -22.62
C LYS A 345 0.53 -4.36 -21.50
N GLN A 346 0.51 -3.06 -21.80
CA GLN A 346 0.68 -2.01 -20.80
C GLN A 346 -0.46 -2.06 -19.77
N PHE A 347 -1.72 -2.12 -20.20
CA PHE A 347 -2.90 -2.22 -19.32
C PHE A 347 -2.83 -3.46 -18.41
N GLU A 348 -2.50 -4.61 -18.99
CA GLU A 348 -2.29 -5.85 -18.24
C GLU A 348 -1.25 -5.66 -17.12
N LYS A 349 -0.08 -5.09 -17.45
CA LYS A 349 1.05 -4.98 -16.52
C LYS A 349 0.89 -3.89 -15.47
N VAL A 350 0.25 -2.75 -15.79
CA VAL A 350 0.16 -1.61 -14.86
C VAL A 350 -1.15 -1.54 -14.07
N PHE A 351 -2.19 -2.25 -14.52
CA PHE A 351 -3.50 -2.23 -13.90
C PHE A 351 -4.01 -3.63 -13.54
N LEU A 352 -4.23 -4.52 -14.53
CA LEU A 352 -4.85 -5.81 -14.26
C LEU A 352 -4.02 -6.71 -13.35
N SER A 353 -2.70 -6.76 -13.51
CA SER A 353 -1.87 -7.64 -12.66
C SER A 353 -1.95 -7.29 -11.18
N GLY A 354 -2.12 -6.00 -10.85
CA GLY A 354 -2.33 -5.56 -9.47
C GLY A 354 -3.75 -5.80 -8.98
N LEU A 355 -4.73 -5.61 -9.87
CA LEU A 355 -6.15 -5.81 -9.60
C LEU A 355 -6.47 -7.30 -9.37
N ASN A 356 -6.01 -8.18 -10.27
CA ASN A 356 -6.29 -9.61 -10.22
C ASN A 356 -5.83 -10.25 -8.91
N THR A 357 -4.69 -9.83 -8.35
CA THR A 357 -4.24 -10.30 -7.04
C THR A 357 -5.27 -10.08 -5.93
N VAL A 358 -6.07 -9.02 -6.04
CA VAL A 358 -7.11 -8.70 -5.05
C VAL A 358 -8.42 -9.38 -5.41
N LEU A 359 -8.78 -9.44 -6.71
CA LEU A 359 -9.96 -10.18 -7.18
C LEU A 359 -9.87 -11.67 -6.79
N ASP A 360 -8.72 -12.30 -7.02
CA ASP A 360 -8.47 -13.70 -6.64
C ASP A 360 -8.68 -13.94 -5.14
N ALA A 361 -8.29 -12.97 -4.29
CA ALA A 361 -8.44 -13.10 -2.84
C ALA A 361 -9.91 -13.09 -2.37
N ILE A 362 -10.83 -12.52 -3.16
CA ILE A 362 -12.27 -12.49 -2.88
C ILE A 362 -13.08 -13.43 -3.78
N GLY A 363 -12.41 -14.22 -4.62
CA GLY A 363 -13.05 -15.18 -5.52
C GLY A 363 -13.72 -14.56 -6.75
N TRP A 364 -13.38 -13.31 -7.10
CA TRP A 364 -13.88 -12.63 -8.29
C TRP A 364 -12.91 -12.77 -9.47
N SER A 365 -13.42 -12.57 -10.68
CA SER A 365 -12.66 -12.64 -11.94
C SER A 365 -12.68 -11.31 -12.70
N GLU A 366 -11.70 -11.08 -13.56
CA GLU A 366 -11.65 -9.87 -14.42
C GLU A 366 -12.66 -9.87 -15.55
N LYS A 367 -13.21 -11.04 -15.88
CA LYS A 367 -14.18 -11.27 -16.97
C LYS A 367 -15.31 -12.14 -16.49
N PRO A 368 -16.53 -11.95 -17.02
CA PRO A 368 -17.63 -12.85 -16.75
C PRO A 368 -17.22 -14.30 -17.08
N VAL A 369 -17.38 -15.20 -16.13
CA VAL A 369 -17.19 -16.63 -16.39
C VAL A 369 -18.43 -17.09 -17.17
N ASN A 370 -18.26 -17.35 -18.48
CA ASN A 370 -19.29 -18.01 -19.27
C ASN A 370 -19.45 -19.45 -18.75
N ASN A 371 -20.32 -19.65 -17.80
CA ASN A 371 -20.74 -20.98 -17.39
C ASN A 371 -21.54 -21.60 -18.53
N LEU A 372 -20.89 -22.48 -19.30
CA LEU A 372 -21.56 -23.36 -20.29
C LEU A 372 -22.69 -24.21 -19.67
N MET A 373 -22.75 -24.31 -18.34
CA MET A 373 -23.82 -24.99 -17.59
C MET A 373 -25.16 -24.22 -17.60
N GLY A 374 -25.21 -22.94 -18.01
CA GLY A 374 -26.46 -22.18 -18.18
C GLY A 374 -27.28 -22.57 -19.43
N PHE A 375 -26.71 -23.33 -20.38
CA PHE A 375 -27.39 -23.80 -21.58
C PHE A 375 -28.00 -25.20 -21.45
N MET A 376 -27.89 -25.84 -20.31
CA MET A 376 -28.45 -27.17 -20.01
C MET A 376 -29.59 -27.13 -18.98
N ARG A 377 -30.44 -26.09 -19.04
CA ARG A 377 -31.73 -26.08 -18.35
C ARG A 377 -32.84 -25.75 -19.30
#